data_fb9d7c1da04257143e34f66bf1fb15d9
#
_entry.id   fb9d7c1da04257143e34f66bf1fb15d9
#
_cell.length_a   1.000
_cell.length_b   1.000
_cell.length_c   1.000
_cell.angle_alpha   90.00
_cell.angle_beta   90.00
_cell.angle_gamma   90.00
#
_symmetry.space_group_name_H-M   'P 1'
#
loop_
_entity.id
_entity.type
_entity.pdbx_description
1 polymer ?
#
loop_
_entity_poly.entity_id
_entity_poly.type
_entity_poly.pdbx_seq_one_letter_code
_entity_poly.pdbx_strand_id
1 'polypeptide(L)'
;MQIDIFQDYVCPWCRIGKKNLADALSTWRESYDGEITVAYHAYQLHPDLPPEGDDFERVMASKFGGSSPIAAATQQVTQAGAAVGLTFRFERITRMPNTQLAHQLTAIAPQSATDALVEALHEAYFAEGRDLSDQSVLADILAGVGLDAKDLLTRATGGEGAAEVSADLQQAQEIGVRGVPFFIFNRKYAVSGAYPPAELIRLLDKAAGRADEL
;
A
#
# COMPACT_ATOMS: atom_id res chain seq x y z
N MET A 1 5.49 -10.79 -16.65
CA MET A 1 5.39 -9.35 -16.30
C MET A 1 5.73 -9.21 -14.83
N GLN A 2 6.75 -8.43 -14.48
CA GLN A 2 7.05 -8.05 -13.11
C GLN A 2 6.46 -6.67 -12.84
N ILE A 3 5.78 -6.50 -11.70
CA ILE A 3 5.22 -5.23 -11.24
C ILE A 3 5.69 -5.03 -9.80
N ASP A 4 6.48 -3.99 -9.58
CA ASP A 4 6.97 -3.59 -8.26
C ASP A 4 6.15 -2.38 -7.79
N ILE A 5 5.66 -2.40 -6.54
CA ILE A 5 4.78 -1.38 -5.97
C ILE A 5 5.37 -0.87 -4.67
N PHE A 6 5.89 0.36 -4.66
CA PHE A 6 6.22 1.05 -3.42
C PHE A 6 4.96 1.67 -2.84
N GLN A 7 4.67 1.37 -1.58
CA GLN A 7 3.42 1.76 -0.93
C GLN A 7 3.57 1.94 0.59
N ASP A 8 2.60 2.58 1.22
CA ASP A 8 2.49 2.69 2.67
C ASP A 8 1.04 2.48 3.11
N TYR A 9 0.83 1.82 4.23
CA TYR A 9 -0.49 1.46 4.76
C TYR A 9 -1.31 2.66 5.22
N VAL A 10 -0.66 3.79 5.51
CA VAL A 10 -1.32 5.07 5.85
C VAL A 10 -1.50 6.00 4.64
N CYS A 11 -1.15 5.52 3.43
CA CYS A 11 -1.38 6.25 2.19
C CYS A 11 -2.71 5.86 1.55
N PRO A 12 -3.74 6.69 1.57
CA PRO A 12 -5.04 6.33 0.99
C PRO A 12 -4.97 6.15 -0.54
N TRP A 13 -4.09 6.90 -1.21
CA TRP A 13 -3.85 6.75 -2.64
C TRP A 13 -3.19 5.41 -3.00
N CYS A 14 -2.45 4.78 -2.06
CA CYS A 14 -1.92 3.44 -2.25
C CYS A 14 -3.04 2.39 -2.34
N ARG A 15 -4.05 2.49 -1.47
CA ARG A 15 -5.22 1.61 -1.53
C ARG A 15 -5.99 1.78 -2.85
N ILE A 16 -6.22 3.04 -3.28
CA ILE A 16 -6.87 3.33 -4.56
C ILE A 16 -6.03 2.83 -5.74
N GLY A 17 -4.72 3.08 -5.73
CA GLY A 17 -3.82 2.63 -6.78
C GLY A 17 -3.75 1.10 -6.91
N LYS A 18 -3.72 0.39 -5.77
CA LYS A 18 -3.80 -1.08 -5.75
C LYS A 18 -5.09 -1.59 -6.38
N LYS A 19 -6.24 -1.00 -6.02
CA LYS A 19 -7.54 -1.35 -6.61
C LYS A 19 -7.55 -1.10 -8.12
N ASN A 20 -7.08 0.05 -8.56
CA ASN A 20 -7.01 0.40 -9.98
C ASN A 20 -6.11 -0.57 -10.76
N LEU A 21 -4.97 -0.98 -10.16
CA LEU A 21 -4.11 -1.99 -10.77
C LEU A 21 -4.79 -3.36 -10.85
N ALA A 22 -5.50 -3.77 -9.80
CA ALA A 22 -6.23 -5.04 -9.80
C ALA A 22 -7.29 -5.07 -10.91
N ASP A 23 -8.04 -3.97 -11.09
CA ASP A 23 -9.04 -3.84 -12.15
C ASP A 23 -8.38 -3.83 -13.55
N ALA A 24 -7.28 -3.11 -13.70
CA ALA A 24 -6.50 -3.09 -14.93
C ALA A 24 -5.98 -4.51 -15.28
N LEU A 25 -5.43 -5.22 -14.31
CA LEU A 25 -4.91 -6.58 -14.50
C LEU A 25 -6.03 -7.58 -14.80
N SER A 26 -7.21 -7.44 -14.18
CA SER A 26 -8.37 -8.30 -14.48
C SER A 26 -8.77 -8.19 -15.95
N THR A 27 -8.88 -6.97 -16.48
CA THR A 27 -9.19 -6.72 -17.89
C THR A 27 -8.05 -7.15 -18.82
N TRP A 28 -6.81 -6.81 -18.44
CA TRP A 28 -5.65 -7.05 -19.30
C TRP A 28 -5.33 -8.54 -19.47
N ARG A 29 -5.59 -9.36 -18.45
CA ARG A 29 -5.42 -10.82 -18.50
C ARG A 29 -6.32 -11.52 -19.51
N GLU A 30 -7.40 -10.91 -19.97
CA GLU A 30 -8.24 -11.47 -21.03
C GLU A 30 -7.47 -11.61 -22.37
N SER A 31 -6.41 -10.83 -22.56
CA SER A 31 -5.58 -10.79 -23.77
C SER A 31 -4.10 -11.06 -23.52
N TYR A 32 -3.70 -11.45 -22.31
CA TYR A 32 -2.31 -11.70 -21.95
C TYR A 32 -2.17 -13.00 -21.13
N ASP A 33 -1.52 -13.99 -21.74
CA ASP A 33 -1.32 -15.34 -21.17
C ASP A 33 -0.02 -15.48 -20.35
N GLY A 34 0.82 -14.43 -20.33
CA GLY A 34 2.11 -14.48 -19.62
C GLY A 34 1.96 -14.42 -18.11
N GLU A 35 2.93 -14.96 -17.39
CA GLU A 35 3.00 -14.87 -15.93
C GLU A 35 3.10 -13.40 -15.47
N ILE A 36 2.36 -13.06 -14.40
CA ILE A 36 2.39 -11.74 -13.76
C ILE A 36 2.76 -11.93 -12.30
N THR A 37 3.85 -11.29 -11.90
CA THR A 37 4.32 -11.25 -10.52
C THR A 37 4.17 -9.82 -10.00
N VAL A 38 3.49 -9.66 -8.87
CA VAL A 38 3.37 -8.39 -8.15
C VAL A 38 4.19 -8.48 -6.87
N ALA A 39 5.09 -7.53 -6.67
CA ALA A 39 5.89 -7.38 -5.46
C ALA A 39 5.55 -6.05 -4.77
N TYR A 40 5.36 -6.11 -3.45
CA TYR A 40 5.11 -4.93 -2.62
C TYR A 40 6.39 -4.54 -1.90
N HIS A 41 6.76 -3.27 -2.02
CA HIS A 41 7.94 -2.66 -1.39
C HIS A 41 7.53 -1.63 -0.36
N ALA A 42 8.22 -1.63 0.75
CA ALA A 42 7.96 -0.70 1.82
C ALA A 42 8.32 0.74 1.43
N TYR A 43 7.43 1.67 1.77
CA TYR A 43 7.69 3.10 1.84
C TYR A 43 7.03 3.65 3.10
N GLN A 44 7.69 4.52 3.84
CA GLN A 44 7.12 5.10 5.04
C GLN A 44 6.93 6.61 4.87
N LEU A 45 5.67 7.06 4.95
CA LEU A 45 5.33 8.48 4.92
C LEU A 45 5.69 9.19 6.23
N HIS A 46 5.79 8.43 7.31
CA HIS A 46 6.06 8.91 8.66
C HIS A 46 7.07 8.00 9.38
N PRO A 47 8.33 7.89 8.89
CA PRO A 47 9.33 6.98 9.45
C PRO A 47 9.76 7.37 10.87
N ASP A 48 9.61 8.63 11.24
CA ASP A 48 10.04 9.18 12.53
C ASP A 48 9.00 9.02 13.65
N LEU A 49 7.83 8.45 13.36
CA LEU A 49 6.85 8.18 14.40
C LEU A 49 7.35 7.10 15.38
N PRO A 50 7.04 7.21 16.68
CA PRO A 50 7.38 6.18 17.64
C PRO A 50 6.62 4.87 17.29
N PRO A 51 7.10 3.70 17.78
CA PRO A 51 6.47 2.40 17.46
C PRO A 51 4.96 2.32 17.76
N GLU A 52 4.51 3.02 18.80
CA GLU A 52 3.09 3.13 19.17
C GLU A 52 2.29 4.11 18.31
N GLY A 53 2.91 4.75 17.32
CA GLY A 53 2.28 5.76 16.50
C GLY A 53 2.01 7.07 17.25
N ASP A 54 1.15 7.92 16.66
CA ASP A 54 0.78 9.20 17.24
C ASP A 54 -0.71 9.54 16.98
N ASP A 55 -1.19 10.62 17.54
CA ASP A 55 -2.55 11.14 17.29
C ASP A 55 -2.69 11.55 15.80
N PHE A 56 -3.76 11.05 15.16
CA PHE A 56 -3.99 11.29 13.73
C PHE A 56 -4.13 12.77 13.40
N GLU A 57 -4.94 13.50 14.18
CA GLU A 57 -5.20 14.92 13.91
C GLU A 57 -3.93 15.75 14.09
N ARG A 58 -3.13 15.43 15.11
CA ARG A 58 -1.84 16.11 15.36
C ARG A 58 -0.86 15.94 14.20
N VAL A 59 -0.69 14.70 13.74
CA VAL A 59 0.21 14.41 12.61
C VAL A 59 -0.27 15.07 11.33
N MET A 60 -1.56 14.97 11.04
CA MET A 60 -2.15 15.59 9.85
C MET A 60 -2.11 17.12 9.91
N ALA A 61 -2.36 17.73 11.08
CA ALA A 61 -2.26 19.18 11.26
C ALA A 61 -0.84 19.71 11.02
N SER A 62 0.17 18.96 11.45
CA SER A 62 1.58 19.26 11.18
C SER A 62 1.88 19.31 9.66
N LYS A 63 1.28 18.40 8.89
CA LYS A 63 1.49 18.27 7.45
C LYS A 63 0.69 19.28 6.63
N PHE A 64 -0.56 19.55 7.01
CA PHE A 64 -1.51 20.35 6.23
C PHE A 64 -1.77 21.76 6.78
N GLY A 65 -1.27 22.07 7.96
CA GLY A 65 -1.40 23.41 8.56
C GLY A 65 -2.76 23.73 9.16
N GLY A 66 -3.61 22.73 9.43
CA GLY A 66 -4.89 22.92 10.12
C GLY A 66 -6.00 21.95 9.68
N SER A 67 -7.16 22.05 10.36
CA SER A 67 -8.29 21.12 10.18
C SER A 67 -9.02 21.27 8.82
N SER A 68 -9.13 22.49 8.30
CA SER A 68 -9.86 22.72 7.03
C SER A 68 -9.19 22.08 5.81
N PRO A 69 -7.86 22.19 5.61
CA PRO A 69 -7.17 21.44 4.56
C PRO A 69 -7.23 19.92 4.73
N ILE A 70 -7.22 19.43 5.98
CA ILE A 70 -7.39 17.99 6.26
C ILE A 70 -8.76 17.51 5.78
N ALA A 71 -9.83 18.22 6.14
CA ALA A 71 -11.19 17.88 5.74
C ALA A 71 -11.35 17.85 4.20
N ALA A 72 -10.78 18.82 3.49
CA ALA A 72 -10.80 18.86 2.03
C ALA A 72 -10.04 17.66 1.42
N ALA A 73 -8.86 17.35 1.93
CA ALA A 73 -8.04 16.23 1.46
C ALA A 73 -8.72 14.88 1.70
N THR A 74 -9.27 14.66 2.91
CA THR A 74 -9.99 13.42 3.23
C THR A 74 -11.28 13.26 2.43
N GLN A 75 -12.01 14.36 2.17
CA GLN A 75 -13.19 14.35 1.31
C GLN A 75 -12.84 13.96 -0.13
N GLN A 76 -11.78 14.53 -0.69
CA GLN A 76 -11.30 14.19 -2.03
C GLN A 76 -10.98 12.69 -2.15
N VAL A 77 -10.24 12.16 -1.18
CA VAL A 77 -9.91 10.72 -1.14
C VAL A 77 -11.15 9.85 -1.01
N THR A 78 -12.08 10.23 -0.13
CA THR A 78 -13.33 9.48 0.08
C THR A 78 -14.14 9.41 -1.22
N GLN A 79 -14.24 10.52 -1.97
CA GLN A 79 -14.92 10.55 -3.26
C GLN A 79 -14.19 9.70 -4.31
N ALA A 80 -12.87 9.81 -4.40
CA ALA A 80 -12.06 9.00 -5.32
C ALA A 80 -12.16 7.51 -5.01
N GLY A 81 -12.13 7.14 -3.73
CA GLY A 81 -12.31 5.76 -3.29
C GLY A 81 -13.70 5.21 -3.61
N ALA A 82 -14.75 5.98 -3.34
CA ALA A 82 -16.13 5.58 -3.66
C ALA A 82 -16.32 5.31 -5.16
N ALA A 83 -15.66 6.09 -6.03
CA ALA A 83 -15.71 5.91 -7.48
C ALA A 83 -15.14 4.55 -7.94
N VAL A 84 -14.28 3.92 -7.14
CA VAL A 84 -13.70 2.59 -7.42
C VAL A 84 -14.17 1.51 -6.44
N GLY A 85 -15.26 1.77 -5.71
CA GLY A 85 -15.89 0.80 -4.80
C GLY A 85 -15.16 0.63 -3.46
N LEU A 86 -14.29 1.55 -3.06
CA LEU A 86 -13.59 1.51 -1.78
C LEU A 86 -14.27 2.43 -0.75
N THR A 87 -14.32 1.95 0.50
CA THR A 87 -14.84 2.73 1.63
C THR A 87 -13.68 3.33 2.42
N PHE A 88 -13.76 4.65 2.68
CA PHE A 88 -12.86 5.40 3.56
C PHE A 88 -13.68 6.04 4.68
N ARG A 89 -13.31 5.78 5.93
CA ARG A 89 -13.97 6.29 7.13
C ARG A 89 -12.97 7.03 8.02
N PHE A 90 -12.49 8.17 7.53
CA PHE A 90 -11.48 8.98 8.24
C PHE A 90 -11.96 9.43 9.62
N GLU A 91 -13.26 9.54 9.84
CA GLU A 91 -13.86 9.86 11.15
C GLU A 91 -13.64 8.78 12.21
N ARG A 92 -13.21 7.58 11.82
CA ARG A 92 -12.88 6.49 12.73
C ARG A 92 -11.40 6.40 13.04
N ILE A 93 -10.56 7.10 12.26
CA ILE A 93 -9.11 7.03 12.42
C ILE A 93 -8.70 8.02 13.50
N THR A 94 -8.26 7.50 14.64
CA THR A 94 -7.77 8.30 15.77
C THR A 94 -6.25 8.26 15.91
N ARG A 95 -5.60 7.27 15.29
CA ARG A 95 -4.15 7.05 15.37
C ARG A 95 -3.50 7.08 14.00
N MET A 96 -2.31 7.68 13.92
CA MET A 96 -1.38 7.53 12.81
C MET A 96 -0.33 6.50 13.23
N PRO A 97 -0.40 5.27 12.74
CA PRO A 97 0.53 4.22 13.17
C PRO A 97 1.93 4.42 12.60
N ASN A 98 2.94 3.92 13.28
CA ASN A 98 4.21 3.58 12.64
C ASN A 98 4.01 2.29 11.85
N THR A 99 4.24 2.34 10.56
CA THR A 99 3.95 1.22 9.64
C THR A 99 5.09 0.20 9.51
N GLN A 100 6.19 0.37 10.25
CA GLN A 100 7.36 -0.50 10.19
C GLN A 100 7.00 -1.98 10.39
N LEU A 101 6.27 -2.30 11.46
CA LEU A 101 5.91 -3.69 11.77
C LEU A 101 4.97 -4.28 10.71
N ALA A 102 4.00 -3.52 10.19
CA ALA A 102 3.13 -3.98 9.12
C ALA A 102 3.91 -4.28 7.83
N HIS A 103 4.92 -3.47 7.50
CA HIS A 103 5.83 -3.74 6.38
C HIS A 103 6.69 -4.98 6.61
N GLN A 104 7.24 -5.17 7.81
CA GLN A 104 8.00 -6.39 8.15
C GLN A 104 7.13 -7.64 7.99
N LEU A 105 5.90 -7.63 8.51
CA LEU A 105 4.95 -8.73 8.35
C LEU A 105 4.66 -9.04 6.87
N THR A 106 4.53 -8.02 6.05
CA THR A 106 4.33 -8.19 4.60
C THR A 106 5.56 -8.77 3.93
N ALA A 107 6.76 -8.34 4.32
CA ALA A 107 8.03 -8.84 3.76
C ALA A 107 8.27 -10.33 4.07
N ILE A 108 7.85 -10.81 5.26
CA ILE A 108 8.03 -12.21 5.66
C ILE A 108 6.81 -13.10 5.39
N ALA A 109 5.70 -12.54 4.93
CA ALA A 109 4.51 -13.31 4.58
C ALA A 109 4.77 -14.18 3.33
N PRO A 110 4.13 -15.37 3.24
CA PRO A 110 4.17 -16.16 2.02
C PRO A 110 3.65 -15.35 0.82
N GLN A 111 4.35 -15.43 -0.32
CA GLN A 111 3.99 -14.69 -1.54
C GLN A 111 2.52 -14.88 -1.94
N SER A 112 1.97 -16.07 -1.75
CA SER A 112 0.56 -16.38 -2.07
C SER A 112 -0.45 -15.65 -1.19
N ALA A 113 -0.06 -15.15 -0.02
CA ALA A 113 -0.92 -14.42 0.91
C ALA A 113 -0.66 -12.92 0.93
N THR A 114 0.45 -12.45 0.33
CA THR A 114 0.89 -11.06 0.42
C THR A 114 -0.15 -10.07 -0.10
N ASP A 115 -0.78 -10.34 -1.24
CA ASP A 115 -1.79 -9.42 -1.81
C ASP A 115 -3.02 -9.29 -0.90
N ALA A 116 -3.49 -10.41 -0.34
CA ALA A 116 -4.61 -10.43 0.61
C ALA A 116 -4.26 -9.71 1.92
N LEU A 117 -3.03 -9.89 2.43
CA LEU A 117 -2.54 -9.20 3.63
C LEU A 117 -2.47 -7.68 3.42
N VAL A 118 -1.92 -7.23 2.29
CA VAL A 118 -1.84 -5.80 1.95
C VAL A 118 -3.25 -5.18 1.88
N GLU A 119 -4.22 -5.87 1.26
CA GLU A 119 -5.61 -5.38 1.22
C GLU A 119 -6.23 -5.31 2.61
N ALA A 120 -6.07 -6.36 3.42
CA ALA A 120 -6.64 -6.42 4.76
C ALA A 120 -6.06 -5.33 5.68
N LEU A 121 -4.75 -5.03 5.58
CA LEU A 121 -4.12 -3.93 6.31
C LEU A 121 -4.70 -2.56 5.92
N HIS A 122 -4.85 -2.30 4.63
CA HIS A 122 -5.47 -1.06 4.15
C HIS A 122 -6.95 -0.95 4.56
N GLU A 123 -7.71 -2.05 4.48
CA GLU A 123 -9.12 -2.07 4.86
C GLU A 123 -9.29 -1.81 6.36
N ALA A 124 -8.51 -2.51 7.20
CA ALA A 124 -8.53 -2.33 8.65
C ALA A 124 -8.26 -0.87 9.04
N TYR A 125 -7.27 -0.23 8.41
CA TYR A 125 -6.95 1.16 8.68
C TYR A 125 -8.02 2.13 8.15
N PHE A 126 -8.31 2.07 6.85
CA PHE A 126 -9.14 3.09 6.20
C PHE A 126 -10.65 2.89 6.31
N ALA A 127 -11.13 1.65 6.35
CA ALA A 127 -12.56 1.36 6.44
C ALA A 127 -13.03 1.11 7.87
N GLU A 128 -12.16 0.55 8.73
CA GLU A 128 -12.52 0.18 10.09
C GLU A 128 -11.96 1.15 11.14
N GLY A 129 -10.90 1.91 10.83
CA GLY A 129 -10.22 2.84 11.73
C GLY A 129 -9.35 2.14 12.77
N ARG A 130 -8.86 0.94 12.46
CA ARG A 130 -8.03 0.15 13.37
C ARG A 130 -6.59 0.67 13.40
N ASP A 131 -5.97 0.63 14.56
CA ASP A 131 -4.58 1.06 14.76
C ASP A 131 -3.60 -0.04 14.36
N LEU A 132 -2.86 0.15 13.27
CA LEU A 132 -1.84 -0.81 12.80
C LEU A 132 -0.55 -0.81 13.64
N SER A 133 -0.41 0.06 14.63
CA SER A 133 0.66 -0.05 15.63
C SER A 133 0.31 -1.02 16.78
N ASP A 134 -0.95 -1.41 16.92
CA ASP A 134 -1.40 -2.40 17.89
C ASP A 134 -1.18 -3.83 17.37
N GLN A 135 -0.32 -4.59 18.06
CA GLN A 135 -0.02 -5.97 17.70
C GLN A 135 -1.24 -6.91 17.76
N SER A 136 -2.24 -6.62 18.61
CA SER A 136 -3.46 -7.40 18.66
C SER A 136 -4.31 -7.18 17.39
N VAL A 137 -4.32 -5.96 16.86
CA VAL A 137 -4.94 -5.63 15.57
C VAL A 137 -4.24 -6.37 14.43
N LEU A 138 -2.92 -6.35 14.41
CA LEU A 138 -2.13 -7.06 13.38
C LEU A 138 -2.35 -8.58 13.48
N ALA A 139 -2.45 -9.14 14.71
CA ALA A 139 -2.75 -10.56 14.90
C ALA A 139 -4.10 -10.96 14.29
N ASP A 140 -5.14 -10.17 14.55
CA ASP A 140 -6.47 -10.41 13.99
C ASP A 140 -6.47 -10.35 12.45
N ILE A 141 -5.75 -9.36 11.88
CA ILE A 141 -5.63 -9.22 10.42
C ILE A 141 -4.93 -10.43 9.81
N LEU A 142 -3.80 -10.85 10.38
CA LEU A 142 -3.05 -12.03 9.94
C LEU A 142 -3.93 -13.29 9.99
N ALA A 143 -4.61 -13.52 11.11
CA ALA A 143 -5.53 -14.65 11.26
C ALA A 143 -6.68 -14.57 10.25
N GLY A 144 -7.22 -13.38 9.99
CA GLY A 144 -8.30 -13.15 9.03
C GLY A 144 -7.93 -13.52 7.59
N VAL A 145 -6.66 -13.42 7.24
CA VAL A 145 -6.13 -13.86 5.92
C VAL A 145 -5.54 -15.28 5.95
N GLY A 146 -5.76 -16.03 7.03
CA GLY A 146 -5.36 -17.44 7.14
C GLY A 146 -3.88 -17.67 7.46
N LEU A 147 -3.18 -16.66 7.98
CA LEU A 147 -1.77 -16.74 8.36
C LEU A 147 -1.61 -17.10 9.85
N ASP A 148 -0.50 -17.75 10.21
CA ASP A 148 -0.14 -17.97 11.61
C ASP A 148 0.34 -16.64 12.24
N ALA A 149 -0.61 -15.95 12.87
CA ALA A 149 -0.37 -14.64 13.48
C ALA A 149 0.68 -14.70 14.58
N LYS A 150 0.69 -15.76 15.39
CA LYS A 150 1.64 -15.90 16.50
C LYS A 150 3.07 -16.09 15.98
N ASP A 151 3.26 -16.94 14.99
CA ASP A 151 4.58 -17.16 14.37
C ASP A 151 5.08 -15.89 13.71
N LEU A 152 4.30 -15.30 12.82
CA LEU A 152 4.71 -14.11 12.06
C LEU A 152 4.99 -12.90 12.97
N LEU A 153 4.16 -12.63 13.98
CA LEU A 153 4.40 -11.55 14.92
C LEU A 153 5.67 -11.81 15.76
N THR A 154 5.88 -13.03 16.22
CA THR A 154 7.11 -13.37 16.97
C THR A 154 8.36 -13.12 16.14
N ARG A 155 8.35 -13.53 14.88
CA ARG A 155 9.46 -13.34 13.94
C ARG A 155 9.67 -11.86 13.61
N ALA A 156 8.61 -11.14 13.25
CA ALA A 156 8.70 -9.72 12.89
C ALA A 156 9.14 -8.85 14.09
N THR A 157 8.59 -9.08 15.29
CA THR A 157 9.03 -8.36 16.50
C THR A 157 10.43 -8.75 16.94
N GLY A 158 10.91 -9.94 16.55
CA GLY A 158 12.30 -10.38 16.67
C GLY A 158 13.24 -9.77 15.64
N GLY A 159 12.72 -8.94 14.72
CA GLY A 159 13.49 -8.19 13.72
C GLY A 159 13.54 -8.83 12.33
N GLU A 160 12.86 -9.95 12.10
CA GLU A 160 12.75 -10.53 10.75
C GLU A 160 11.94 -9.58 9.85
N GLY A 161 12.36 -9.43 8.60
CA GLY A 161 11.79 -8.48 7.66
C GLY A 161 12.33 -7.04 7.77
N ALA A 162 13.08 -6.70 8.83
CA ALA A 162 13.59 -5.34 9.01
C ALA A 162 14.67 -4.97 7.97
N ALA A 163 15.49 -5.93 7.58
CA ALA A 163 16.50 -5.73 6.54
C ALA A 163 15.86 -5.50 5.17
N GLU A 164 14.82 -6.25 4.84
CA GLU A 164 14.05 -6.10 3.61
C GLU A 164 13.36 -4.73 3.55
N VAL A 165 12.70 -4.31 4.63
CA VAL A 165 12.11 -2.95 4.72
C VAL A 165 13.17 -1.87 4.55
N SER A 166 14.32 -2.01 5.20
CA SER A 166 15.43 -1.06 5.07
C SER A 166 15.96 -1.00 3.64
N ALA A 167 16.09 -2.15 2.97
CA ALA A 167 16.52 -2.23 1.58
C ALA A 167 15.51 -1.56 0.63
N ASP A 168 14.20 -1.75 0.85
CA ASP A 168 13.15 -1.11 0.08
C ASP A 168 13.20 0.43 0.21
N LEU A 169 13.35 0.94 1.46
CA LEU A 169 13.45 2.37 1.71
C LEU A 169 14.69 2.97 1.04
N GLN A 170 15.82 2.28 1.11
CA GLN A 170 17.05 2.69 0.42
C GLN A 170 16.85 2.68 -1.09
N GLN A 171 16.29 1.62 -1.66
CA GLN A 171 15.98 1.52 -3.08
C GLN A 171 15.05 2.65 -3.54
N ALA A 172 14.00 2.96 -2.76
CA ALA A 172 13.11 4.07 -3.05
C ALA A 172 13.86 5.42 -3.16
N GLN A 173 14.83 5.65 -2.28
CA GLN A 173 15.68 6.85 -2.33
C GLN A 173 16.58 6.86 -3.57
N GLU A 174 17.24 5.74 -3.87
CA GLU A 174 18.18 5.60 -5.01
C GLU A 174 17.47 5.83 -6.35
N ILE A 175 16.26 5.31 -6.53
CA ILE A 175 15.47 5.50 -7.76
C ILE A 175 14.64 6.79 -7.76
N GLY A 176 14.70 7.59 -6.69
CA GLY A 176 14.07 8.90 -6.61
C GLY A 176 12.56 8.88 -6.38
N VAL A 177 12.02 7.89 -5.68
CA VAL A 177 10.60 7.87 -5.26
C VAL A 177 10.36 9.02 -4.28
N ARG A 178 9.45 9.94 -4.64
CA ARG A 178 9.09 11.11 -3.82
C ARG A 178 7.66 11.05 -3.28
N GLY A 179 6.95 9.99 -3.59
CA GLY A 179 5.57 9.79 -3.16
C GLY A 179 5.04 8.46 -3.65
N VAL A 180 4.03 7.96 -2.96
CA VAL A 180 3.41 6.66 -3.20
C VAL A 180 1.90 6.79 -3.42
N PRO A 181 1.27 5.85 -4.16
CA PRO A 181 1.88 4.64 -4.72
C PRO A 181 2.84 4.96 -5.86
N PHE A 182 3.87 4.13 -5.99
CA PHE A 182 4.81 4.21 -7.11
C PHE A 182 4.94 2.82 -7.72
N PHE A 183 4.66 2.72 -9.01
CA PHE A 183 4.65 1.45 -9.74
C PHE A 183 5.82 1.38 -10.71
N ILE A 184 6.44 0.20 -10.80
CA ILE A 184 7.47 -0.09 -11.80
C ILE A 184 7.07 -1.35 -12.55
N PHE A 185 7.02 -1.27 -13.88
CA PHE A 185 6.66 -2.36 -14.77
C PHE A 185 7.91 -2.87 -15.50
N ASN A 186 8.23 -4.18 -15.35
CA ASN A 186 9.38 -4.85 -15.96
C ASN A 186 10.70 -4.12 -15.77
N ARG A 187 10.88 -3.37 -14.66
CA ARG A 187 12.07 -2.54 -14.37
C ARG A 187 12.37 -1.48 -15.44
N LYS A 188 11.39 -1.12 -16.27
CA LYS A 188 11.59 -0.19 -17.41
C LYS A 188 10.71 1.05 -17.35
N TYR A 189 9.47 0.89 -16.91
CA TYR A 189 8.49 1.98 -16.91
C TYR A 189 8.02 2.22 -15.50
N ALA A 190 8.04 3.46 -15.08
CA ALA A 190 7.62 3.84 -13.73
C ALA A 190 6.57 4.94 -13.77
N VAL A 191 5.60 4.88 -12.85
CA VAL A 191 4.59 5.92 -12.65
C VAL A 191 4.36 6.17 -11.18
N SER A 192 4.11 7.42 -10.81
CA SER A 192 3.82 7.85 -9.44
C SER A 192 2.37 8.32 -9.35
N GLY A 193 1.61 7.74 -8.44
CA GLY A 193 0.21 8.08 -8.18
C GLY A 193 -0.78 6.97 -8.55
N ALA A 194 -2.03 7.15 -8.11
CA ALA A 194 -3.13 6.19 -8.31
C ALA A 194 -3.78 6.38 -9.69
N TYR A 195 -3.08 5.98 -10.74
CA TYR A 195 -3.56 6.08 -12.12
C TYR A 195 -4.83 5.24 -12.35
N PRO A 196 -5.78 5.73 -13.19
CA PRO A 196 -6.97 4.98 -13.57
C PRO A 196 -6.63 3.65 -14.30
N PRO A 197 -7.51 2.63 -14.26
CA PRO A 197 -7.26 1.34 -14.90
C PRO A 197 -6.89 1.44 -16.40
N ALA A 198 -7.55 2.31 -17.15
CA ALA A 198 -7.28 2.49 -18.59
C ALA A 198 -5.83 2.97 -18.87
N GLU A 199 -5.29 3.83 -18.02
CA GLU A 199 -3.91 4.29 -18.12
C GLU A 199 -2.91 3.18 -17.75
N LEU A 200 -3.23 2.40 -16.70
CA LEU A 200 -2.42 1.26 -16.29
C LEU A 200 -2.39 0.18 -17.36
N ILE A 201 -3.50 -0.09 -18.07
CA ILE A 201 -3.54 -1.02 -19.21
C ILE A 201 -2.57 -0.58 -20.31
N ARG A 202 -2.55 0.71 -20.67
CA ARG A 202 -1.58 1.23 -21.66
C ARG A 202 -0.12 1.02 -21.24
N LEU A 203 0.15 1.16 -19.93
CA LEU A 203 1.50 0.91 -19.39
C LEU A 203 1.85 -0.58 -19.39
N LEU A 204 0.89 -1.46 -19.11
CA LEU A 204 1.05 -2.90 -19.20
C LEU A 204 1.34 -3.34 -20.65
N ASP A 205 0.61 -2.82 -21.63
CA ASP A 205 0.87 -3.08 -23.05
C ASP A 205 2.25 -2.62 -23.47
N LYS A 206 2.62 -1.41 -23.08
CA LYS A 206 3.96 -0.86 -23.34
C LYS A 206 5.06 -1.70 -22.70
N ALA A 207 4.87 -2.14 -21.45
CA ALA A 207 5.82 -2.97 -20.74
C ALA A 207 5.92 -4.40 -21.31
N ALA A 208 4.85 -4.88 -21.92
CA ALA A 208 4.81 -6.17 -22.63
C ALA A 208 5.34 -6.09 -24.07
N GLY A 209 5.70 -4.90 -24.57
CA GLY A 209 6.12 -4.71 -25.96
C GLY A 209 4.97 -4.73 -27.00
N ARG A 210 3.73 -4.48 -26.54
CA ARG A 210 2.50 -4.53 -27.36
C ARG A 210 1.99 -3.14 -27.77
N ALA A 211 2.74 -2.08 -27.47
CA ALA A 211 2.30 -0.70 -27.68
C ALA A 211 2.11 -0.30 -29.17
N ASP A 212 2.60 -1.10 -30.09
CA ASP A 212 2.52 -0.84 -31.54
C ASP A 212 1.36 -1.61 -32.21
N GLU A 213 0.54 -2.35 -31.46
CA GLU A 213 -0.55 -3.18 -31.97
C GLU A 213 -1.95 -2.54 -31.88
N LEU A 214 -2.04 -1.25 -31.44
CA LEU A 214 -3.30 -0.52 -31.25
C LEU A 214 -3.47 0.62 -32.25
#